data_008b88ea9e51bdc61ac414f671b17f71
#
_entry.id   008b88ea9e51bdc61ac414f671b17f71
#
_cell.length_a   1.000
_cell.length_b   1.000
_cell.length_c   1.000
_cell.angle_alpha   90.00
_cell.angle_beta   90.00
_cell.angle_gamma   90.00
#
_symmetry.space_group_name_H-M   'P 1'
#
loop_
_entity.id
_entity.type
_entity.pdbx_description
1 polymer ?
#
loop_
_entity_poly.entity_id
_entity_poly.type
_entity_poly.pdbx_seq_one_letter_code
_entity_poly.pdbx_strand_id
1 'polypeptide(L)'
;ASCNGEKILVKCQAGCTFKEVVSALGMKQSQFFIPKEKTPPKKPVATYRYEDKDGDHVMDVVRFEPKGFRPKRPDGKWTLKGITRVPYRLPQLLSGIKEGREILILEGEKDCDNAEKLGLVATTFAGGAGKWREEYSKWFQDAKVICIPDNDDAGRKGMHLIASEISKVAHSVRWLELPDIPEKGDISDWINIEGNDLEKFNALILNSSTAWKEELVEDENGHLLKELNQQYSIVPNGNKFSIVKETEGETMFLSPSDFKLDLQNRFAIDSTGKFPKQVQASNWWLSHTERKEYKRVDFIPTAKTPDGVFNMWKGFAVEPKGGLDEIPYFYELIEEVICSGNEKWYLYLWCWLAHMV
;
A
#
# COMPACT_ATOMS: atom_id res chain seq x y z
N ALA A 1 -37.96 7.30 -5.34
CA ALA A 1 -36.89 7.56 -6.30
C ALA A 1 -35.85 8.45 -5.61
N SER A 2 -34.58 8.25 -5.94
CA SER A 2 -33.46 9.10 -5.48
C SER A 2 -32.55 9.41 -6.68
N CYS A 3 -31.76 10.48 -6.55
CA CYS A 3 -30.79 10.87 -7.58
C CYS A 3 -29.39 10.88 -6.96
N ASN A 4 -28.40 10.28 -7.65
CA ASN A 4 -27.00 10.25 -7.21
C ASN A 4 -26.10 11.15 -8.05
N GLY A 5 -26.64 12.15 -8.75
CA GLY A 5 -25.89 13.06 -9.65
C GLY A 5 -25.63 12.52 -11.05
N GLU A 6 -25.74 11.22 -11.31
CA GLU A 6 -25.55 10.62 -12.63
C GLU A 6 -26.80 9.94 -13.18
N LYS A 7 -27.64 9.41 -12.31
CA LYS A 7 -28.85 8.68 -12.68
C LYS A 7 -29.93 8.79 -11.61
N ILE A 8 -31.17 8.66 -12.03
CA ILE A 8 -32.32 8.55 -11.15
C ILE A 8 -32.47 7.09 -10.75
N LEU A 9 -32.36 6.81 -9.46
CA LEU A 9 -32.56 5.46 -8.92
C LEU A 9 -34.03 5.28 -8.55
N VAL A 10 -34.67 4.25 -9.08
CA VAL A 10 -36.06 3.91 -8.81
C VAL A 10 -36.12 2.50 -8.22
N LYS A 11 -36.79 2.36 -7.07
CA LYS A 11 -37.04 1.07 -6.44
C LYS A 11 -38.54 0.91 -6.25
N CYS A 12 -39.10 -0.19 -6.76
CA CYS A 12 -40.48 -0.59 -6.50
C CYS A 12 -40.56 -1.37 -5.19
N GLN A 13 -41.45 -0.99 -4.28
CA GLN A 13 -41.68 -1.71 -3.01
C GLN A 13 -42.34 -3.08 -3.22
N ALA A 14 -43.07 -3.26 -4.33
CA ALA A 14 -43.68 -4.53 -4.70
C ALA A 14 -42.73 -5.50 -5.44
N GLY A 15 -41.41 -5.16 -5.54
CA GLY A 15 -40.38 -6.03 -6.11
C GLY A 15 -40.32 -6.02 -7.64
N CYS A 16 -41.01 -5.12 -8.34
CA CYS A 16 -40.91 -5.02 -9.80
C CYS A 16 -39.49 -4.67 -10.25
N THR A 17 -39.05 -5.20 -11.38
CA THR A 17 -37.80 -4.88 -12.00
C THR A 17 -37.77 -3.44 -12.52
N PHE A 18 -36.58 -2.87 -12.68
CA PHE A 18 -36.41 -1.52 -13.26
C PHE A 18 -37.12 -1.38 -14.63
N LYS A 19 -37.03 -2.41 -15.46
CA LYS A 19 -37.68 -2.44 -16.80
C LYS A 19 -39.21 -2.36 -16.72
N GLU A 20 -39.81 -3.09 -15.79
CA GLU A 20 -41.26 -3.08 -15.55
C GLU A 20 -41.73 -1.72 -15.01
N VAL A 21 -40.99 -1.13 -14.09
CA VAL A 21 -41.30 0.21 -13.55
C VAL A 21 -41.23 1.27 -14.66
N VAL A 22 -40.18 1.26 -15.48
CA VAL A 22 -40.01 2.17 -16.61
C VAL A 22 -41.13 2.03 -17.63
N SER A 23 -41.53 0.78 -17.95
CA SER A 23 -42.64 0.47 -18.85
C SER A 23 -43.98 0.99 -18.30
N ALA A 24 -44.25 0.75 -17.03
CA ALA A 24 -45.48 1.21 -16.36
C ALA A 24 -45.59 2.74 -16.30
N LEU A 25 -44.45 3.44 -16.24
CA LEU A 25 -44.39 4.91 -16.27
C LEU A 25 -44.47 5.50 -17.69
N GLY A 26 -44.51 4.66 -18.74
CA GLY A 26 -44.51 5.11 -20.12
C GLY A 26 -43.22 5.84 -20.54
N MET A 27 -42.13 5.63 -19.80
CA MET A 27 -40.85 6.32 -20.02
C MET A 27 -39.84 5.44 -20.77
N LYS A 28 -38.83 6.07 -21.36
CA LYS A 28 -37.67 5.34 -21.91
C LYS A 28 -36.59 5.23 -20.83
N GLN A 29 -35.87 4.12 -20.81
CA GLN A 29 -34.77 3.93 -19.84
C GLN A 29 -33.74 5.06 -19.88
N SER A 30 -33.46 5.63 -21.07
CA SER A 30 -32.54 6.75 -21.23
C SER A 30 -32.92 8.02 -20.49
N GLN A 31 -34.19 8.19 -20.14
CA GLN A 31 -34.69 9.37 -19.40
C GLN A 31 -34.36 9.34 -17.90
N PHE A 32 -33.90 8.17 -17.40
CA PHE A 32 -33.42 8.01 -16.02
C PHE A 32 -31.92 8.30 -15.86
N PHE A 33 -31.23 8.62 -16.95
CA PHE A 33 -29.84 9.03 -16.90
C PHE A 33 -29.76 10.54 -17.19
N ILE A 34 -29.05 11.25 -16.32
CA ILE A 34 -28.77 12.66 -16.53
C ILE A 34 -27.85 12.72 -17.75
N PRO A 35 -28.21 13.48 -18.81
CA PRO A 35 -27.34 13.61 -19.98
C PRO A 35 -25.97 14.16 -19.51
N LYS A 36 -24.91 13.39 -19.69
CA LYS A 36 -23.56 13.92 -19.48
C LYS A 36 -23.36 15.05 -20.50
N GLU A 37 -22.93 16.21 -20.03
CA GLU A 37 -22.46 17.26 -20.92
C GLU A 37 -21.48 16.64 -21.93
N LYS A 38 -21.71 16.88 -23.21
CA LYS A 38 -20.82 16.38 -24.24
C LYS A 38 -19.46 17.03 -24.03
N THR A 39 -18.52 16.26 -23.46
CA THR A 39 -17.12 16.70 -23.40
C THR A 39 -16.68 17.08 -24.81
N PRO A 40 -16.02 18.22 -24.99
CA PRO A 40 -15.55 18.63 -26.30
C PRO A 40 -14.71 17.53 -26.95
N PRO A 41 -14.77 17.39 -28.29
CA PRO A 41 -14.02 16.34 -28.95
C PRO A 41 -12.52 16.53 -28.68
N LYS A 42 -11.88 15.46 -28.23
CA LYS A 42 -10.44 15.46 -27.94
C LYS A 42 -9.67 15.69 -29.24
N LYS A 43 -8.79 16.69 -29.26
CA LYS A 43 -7.88 16.97 -30.37
C LYS A 43 -6.50 16.41 -30.11
N PRO A 44 -5.85 15.70 -31.05
CA PRO A 44 -4.48 15.27 -30.90
C PRO A 44 -3.55 16.49 -30.89
N VAL A 45 -2.63 16.55 -29.91
CA VAL A 45 -1.66 17.66 -29.77
C VAL A 45 -0.22 17.20 -29.89
N ALA A 46 0.05 15.92 -29.64
CA ALA A 46 1.37 15.31 -29.82
C ALA A 46 1.23 13.82 -30.12
N THR A 47 2.21 13.26 -30.81
CA THR A 47 2.32 11.83 -31.09
C THR A 47 3.74 11.38 -30.79
N TYR A 48 3.87 10.42 -29.89
CA TYR A 48 5.14 9.86 -29.45
C TYR A 48 5.29 8.47 -30.06
N ARG A 49 6.27 8.31 -30.92
CA ARG A 49 6.54 7.08 -31.64
C ARG A 49 7.44 6.17 -30.81
N TYR A 50 6.99 4.95 -30.62
CA TYR A 50 7.76 3.87 -29.99
C TYR A 50 8.36 2.97 -31.08
N GLU A 51 9.63 2.69 -30.93
CA GLU A 51 10.42 1.88 -31.86
C GLU A 51 11.04 0.70 -31.11
N ASP A 52 11.22 -0.41 -31.79
CA ASP A 52 11.94 -1.54 -31.24
C ASP A 52 13.46 -1.29 -31.28
N LYS A 53 14.24 -2.32 -30.89
CA LYS A 53 15.71 -2.25 -30.85
C LYS A 53 16.38 -2.00 -32.21
N ASP A 54 15.68 -2.32 -33.30
CA ASP A 54 16.15 -2.17 -34.69
C ASP A 54 15.64 -0.86 -35.33
N GLY A 55 14.84 -0.07 -34.62
CA GLY A 55 14.25 1.18 -35.06
C GLY A 55 12.90 1.02 -35.78
N ASP A 56 12.34 -0.19 -35.78
CA ASP A 56 11.06 -0.45 -36.42
C ASP A 56 9.90 0.09 -35.58
N HIS A 57 8.91 0.66 -36.24
CA HIS A 57 7.72 1.27 -35.60
C HIS A 57 6.85 0.25 -34.91
N VAL A 58 6.75 0.31 -33.60
CA VAL A 58 5.97 -0.61 -32.74
C VAL A 58 4.57 -0.07 -32.43
N MET A 59 4.50 1.18 -32.01
CA MET A 59 3.25 1.86 -31.65
C MET A 59 3.47 3.36 -31.51
N ASP A 60 2.36 4.11 -31.48
CA ASP A 60 2.32 5.51 -31.07
C ASP A 60 1.60 5.67 -29.74
N VAL A 61 1.98 6.68 -28.96
CA VAL A 61 1.14 7.23 -27.88
C VAL A 61 0.71 8.62 -28.31
N VAL A 62 -0.60 8.81 -28.49
CA VAL A 62 -1.17 10.08 -28.93
C VAL A 62 -1.71 10.84 -27.73
N ARG A 63 -1.18 12.05 -27.51
CA ARG A 63 -1.67 13.00 -26.49
C ARG A 63 -2.77 13.87 -27.07
N PHE A 64 -3.82 14.06 -26.29
CA PHE A 64 -5.00 14.84 -26.64
C PHE A 64 -5.23 16.00 -25.68
N GLU A 65 -5.92 17.03 -26.20
CA GLU A 65 -6.51 18.12 -25.42
C GLU A 65 -8.04 18.02 -25.48
N PRO A 66 -8.80 18.02 -24.34
CA PRO A 66 -8.35 18.00 -22.94
C PRO A 66 -7.48 16.77 -22.61
N LYS A 67 -6.57 16.93 -21.62
CA LYS A 67 -5.52 15.95 -21.28
C LYS A 67 -6.02 14.50 -21.35
N GLY A 68 -5.40 13.74 -22.20
CA GLY A 68 -5.66 12.32 -22.35
C GLY A 68 -4.62 11.67 -23.26
N PHE A 69 -4.36 10.39 -23.05
CA PHE A 69 -3.40 9.63 -23.85
C PHE A 69 -4.10 8.38 -24.40
N ARG A 70 -3.84 8.07 -25.65
CA ARG A 70 -4.35 6.84 -26.27
C ARG A 70 -3.25 6.19 -27.12
N PRO A 71 -3.01 4.89 -26.93
CA PRO A 71 -2.09 4.16 -27.78
C PRO A 71 -2.74 3.86 -29.13
N LYS A 72 -1.92 3.91 -30.18
CA LYS A 72 -2.28 3.61 -31.56
C LYS A 72 -1.26 2.68 -32.17
N ARG A 73 -1.69 1.67 -32.88
CA ARG A 73 -0.85 0.73 -33.61
C ARG A 73 -0.39 1.34 -34.96
N PRO A 74 0.70 0.80 -35.58
CA PRO A 74 1.10 1.20 -36.92
C PRO A 74 0.01 1.04 -37.98
N ASP A 75 -0.87 0.02 -37.80
CA ASP A 75 -2.02 -0.22 -38.69
C ASP A 75 -3.21 0.74 -38.46
N GLY A 76 -3.04 1.74 -37.58
CA GLY A 76 -4.04 2.76 -37.30
C GLY A 76 -5.05 2.40 -36.21
N LYS A 77 -5.06 1.18 -35.68
CA LYS A 77 -6.01 0.74 -34.66
C LYS A 77 -5.64 1.27 -33.25
N TRP A 78 -6.65 1.71 -32.52
CA TRP A 78 -6.52 2.26 -31.14
C TRP A 78 -6.52 1.16 -30.09
N THR A 79 -5.55 0.24 -30.12
CA THR A 79 -5.41 -0.88 -29.21
C THR A 79 -3.96 -1.33 -29.12
N LEU A 80 -3.56 -1.91 -27.98
CA LEU A 80 -2.24 -2.56 -27.80
C LEU A 80 -2.32 -4.10 -27.82
N LYS A 81 -3.45 -4.67 -28.22
CA LYS A 81 -3.58 -6.14 -28.27
C LYS A 81 -2.61 -6.72 -29.30
N GLY A 82 -1.72 -7.63 -28.86
CA GLY A 82 -0.72 -8.27 -29.73
C GLY A 82 0.51 -7.42 -30.06
N ILE A 83 0.73 -6.31 -29.33
CA ILE A 83 1.94 -5.49 -29.43
C ILE A 83 2.87 -5.84 -28.28
N THR A 84 4.10 -6.18 -28.58
CA THR A 84 5.19 -6.25 -27.59
C THR A 84 5.54 -4.81 -27.18
N ARG A 85 5.41 -4.50 -25.91
CA ARG A 85 5.70 -3.14 -25.43
C ARG A 85 7.18 -2.97 -25.16
N VAL A 86 7.67 -1.81 -25.50
CA VAL A 86 9.08 -1.40 -25.35
C VAL A 86 9.14 -0.08 -24.60
N PRO A 87 10.30 0.25 -23.97
CA PRO A 87 10.56 1.60 -23.48
C PRO A 87 10.48 2.65 -24.60
N TYR A 88 10.12 3.86 -24.29
CA TYR A 88 10.19 4.98 -25.21
C TYR A 88 11.63 5.24 -25.63
N ARG A 89 11.90 5.47 -26.92
CA ARG A 89 13.24 5.75 -27.47
C ARG A 89 14.24 4.59 -27.21
N LEU A 90 13.79 3.36 -27.38
CA LEU A 90 14.60 2.16 -27.11
C LEU A 90 15.94 2.14 -27.89
N PRO A 91 16.03 2.50 -29.17
CA PRO A 91 17.32 2.56 -29.87
C PRO A 91 18.32 3.50 -29.19
N GLN A 92 17.88 4.67 -28.77
CA GLN A 92 18.71 5.68 -28.08
C GLN A 92 19.11 5.20 -26.67
N LEU A 93 18.18 4.56 -25.95
CA LEU A 93 18.46 3.91 -24.67
C LEU A 93 19.61 2.88 -24.83
N LEU A 94 19.51 1.98 -25.79
CA LEU A 94 20.52 0.93 -26.00
C LEU A 94 21.88 1.49 -26.45
N SER A 95 21.87 2.54 -27.30
CA SER A 95 23.10 3.24 -27.68
C SER A 95 23.75 3.90 -26.46
N GLY A 96 22.96 4.60 -25.65
CA GLY A 96 23.46 5.25 -24.44
C GLY A 96 24.06 4.26 -23.43
N ILE A 97 23.44 3.10 -23.24
CA ILE A 97 23.99 2.02 -22.38
C ILE A 97 25.33 1.53 -22.95
N LYS A 98 25.40 1.25 -24.25
CA LYS A 98 26.62 0.81 -24.92
C LYS A 98 27.76 1.84 -24.81
N GLU A 99 27.44 3.11 -24.86
CA GLU A 99 28.38 4.24 -24.70
C GLU A 99 28.75 4.50 -23.21
N GLY A 100 28.15 3.76 -22.27
CA GLY A 100 28.38 3.91 -20.83
C GLY A 100 27.76 5.18 -20.23
N ARG A 101 26.82 5.81 -20.93
CA ARG A 101 26.12 7.03 -20.51
C ARG A 101 25.12 6.74 -19.40
N GLU A 102 24.78 7.74 -18.64
CA GLU A 102 23.68 7.69 -17.68
C GLU A 102 22.35 7.77 -18.41
N ILE A 103 21.41 6.93 -17.97
CA ILE A 103 20.07 6.80 -18.54
C ILE A 103 19.08 7.38 -17.55
N LEU A 104 18.36 8.39 -17.96
CA LEU A 104 17.29 8.99 -17.15
C LEU A 104 15.99 8.22 -17.33
N ILE A 105 15.31 7.94 -16.25
CA ILE A 105 13.92 7.45 -16.26
C ILE A 105 13.03 8.58 -15.78
N LEU A 106 12.08 8.95 -16.64
CA LEU A 106 11.15 10.06 -16.46
C LEU A 106 9.71 9.55 -16.57
N GLU A 107 8.72 10.34 -16.14
CA GLU A 107 7.34 9.90 -16.17
C GLU A 107 6.67 10.02 -17.54
N GLY A 108 7.03 11.02 -18.34
CA GLY A 108 6.35 11.34 -19.57
C GLY A 108 7.25 11.35 -20.80
N GLU A 109 6.65 11.07 -21.97
CA GLU A 109 7.34 11.11 -23.27
C GLU A 109 7.81 12.54 -23.62
N LYS A 110 7.01 13.57 -23.29
CA LYS A 110 7.39 14.99 -23.46
C LYS A 110 8.67 15.33 -22.70
N ASP A 111 8.81 14.76 -21.51
CA ASP A 111 9.94 15.03 -20.63
C ASP A 111 11.21 14.38 -21.18
N CYS A 112 11.07 13.17 -21.74
CA CYS A 112 12.16 12.51 -22.46
C CYS A 112 12.62 13.33 -23.68
N ASP A 113 11.68 13.88 -24.47
CA ASP A 113 12.02 14.70 -25.62
C ASP A 113 12.68 16.03 -25.22
N ASN A 114 12.30 16.61 -24.10
CA ASN A 114 12.93 17.82 -23.57
C ASN A 114 14.34 17.53 -23.00
N ALA A 115 14.51 16.42 -22.30
CA ALA A 115 15.83 15.97 -21.84
C ALA A 115 16.80 15.71 -23.00
N GLU A 116 16.30 15.13 -24.10
CA GLU A 116 17.11 14.92 -25.30
C GLU A 116 17.64 16.21 -25.90
N LYS A 117 16.85 17.29 -25.93
CA LYS A 117 17.27 18.60 -26.44
C LYS A 117 18.47 19.15 -25.66
N LEU A 118 18.65 18.74 -24.41
CA LEU A 118 19.83 19.00 -23.60
C LEU A 118 20.98 17.99 -23.85
N GLY A 119 20.79 17.02 -24.74
CA GLY A 119 21.78 15.98 -25.02
C GLY A 119 21.78 14.82 -24.01
N LEU A 120 20.74 14.69 -23.16
CA LEU A 120 20.60 13.61 -22.20
C LEU A 120 19.95 12.38 -22.85
N VAL A 121 20.22 11.20 -22.32
CA VAL A 121 19.53 9.96 -22.73
C VAL A 121 18.42 9.68 -21.75
N ALA A 122 17.17 9.76 -22.20
CA ALA A 122 16.02 9.58 -21.36
C ALA A 122 15.00 8.61 -21.94
N THR A 123 14.30 7.92 -21.09
CA THR A 123 13.25 6.96 -21.45
C THR A 123 12.08 7.03 -20.46
N THR A 124 10.94 6.51 -20.91
CA THR A 124 9.72 6.31 -20.13
C THR A 124 8.94 5.11 -20.66
N PHE A 125 7.77 4.85 -20.07
CA PHE A 125 6.93 3.71 -20.41
C PHE A 125 5.51 4.18 -20.75
N ALA A 126 4.91 3.58 -21.76
CA ALA A 126 3.57 3.94 -22.21
C ALA A 126 2.54 3.85 -21.08
N GLY A 127 2.03 5.01 -20.66
CA GLY A 127 1.09 5.17 -19.57
C GLY A 127 1.73 5.57 -18.23
N GLY A 128 3.01 5.96 -18.22
CA GLY A 128 3.73 6.49 -17.07
C GLY A 128 4.20 5.42 -16.08
N ALA A 129 4.79 5.87 -14.98
CA ALA A 129 5.42 5.03 -13.96
C ALA A 129 4.51 3.92 -13.40
N GLY A 130 3.23 4.19 -13.19
CA GLY A 130 2.25 3.21 -12.71
C GLY A 130 1.89 2.08 -13.69
N LYS A 131 2.52 2.03 -14.87
CA LYS A 131 2.29 1.01 -15.91
C LYS A 131 3.53 0.17 -16.20
N TRP A 132 4.49 0.16 -15.27
CA TRP A 132 5.66 -0.70 -15.36
C TRP A 132 5.30 -2.16 -15.66
N ARG A 133 6.18 -2.84 -16.37
CA ARG A 133 6.08 -4.26 -16.70
C ARG A 133 7.44 -4.91 -16.50
N GLU A 134 7.46 -6.08 -15.90
CA GLU A 134 8.66 -6.88 -15.69
C GLU A 134 9.47 -7.08 -16.97
N GLU A 135 8.78 -7.26 -18.11
CA GLU A 135 9.40 -7.41 -19.43
C GLU A 135 10.28 -6.23 -19.89
N TYR A 136 10.16 -5.05 -19.22
CA TYR A 136 11.01 -3.90 -19.53
C TYR A 136 12.39 -4.01 -18.89
N SER A 137 12.55 -4.73 -17.79
CA SER A 137 13.82 -4.86 -17.05
C SER A 137 14.96 -5.34 -17.92
N LYS A 138 14.71 -6.25 -18.87
CA LYS A 138 15.73 -6.79 -19.80
C LYS A 138 16.45 -5.72 -20.63
N TRP A 139 15.83 -4.56 -20.83
CA TRP A 139 16.41 -3.48 -21.63
C TRP A 139 17.39 -2.60 -20.85
N PHE A 140 17.48 -2.81 -19.52
CA PHE A 140 18.36 -2.04 -18.63
C PHE A 140 19.54 -2.85 -18.10
N GLN A 141 19.82 -4.00 -18.72
CA GLN A 141 20.98 -4.80 -18.35
C GLN A 141 22.26 -3.94 -18.44
N ASP A 142 23.02 -3.91 -17.32
CA ASP A 142 24.26 -3.16 -17.16
C ASP A 142 24.14 -1.62 -17.32
N ALA A 143 22.93 -1.07 -17.33
CA ALA A 143 22.69 0.37 -17.44
C ALA A 143 23.09 1.12 -16.16
N LYS A 144 23.58 2.35 -16.30
CA LYS A 144 23.69 3.33 -15.23
C LYS A 144 22.42 4.18 -15.25
N VAL A 145 21.56 4.00 -14.30
CA VAL A 145 20.21 4.59 -14.30
C VAL A 145 20.09 5.71 -13.26
N ILE A 146 19.43 6.79 -13.62
CA ILE A 146 19.00 7.86 -12.71
C ILE A 146 17.48 7.97 -12.80
N CYS A 147 16.82 7.66 -11.70
CA CYS A 147 15.38 7.82 -11.55
C CYS A 147 15.05 9.24 -11.09
N ILE A 148 14.21 9.93 -11.85
CA ILE A 148 13.78 11.31 -11.55
C ILE A 148 12.25 11.32 -11.50
N PRO A 149 11.64 11.36 -10.31
CA PRO A 149 10.19 11.43 -10.16
C PRO A 149 9.67 12.84 -10.45
N ASP A 150 8.39 12.93 -10.84
CA ASP A 150 7.65 14.19 -10.74
C ASP A 150 7.52 14.59 -9.26
N ASN A 151 7.43 15.87 -8.99
CA ASN A 151 7.39 16.43 -7.63
C ASN A 151 6.03 16.26 -6.97
N ASP A 152 5.56 15.00 -6.89
CA ASP A 152 4.38 14.62 -6.12
C ASP A 152 4.51 13.18 -5.57
N ASP A 153 3.64 12.82 -4.62
CA ASP A 153 3.69 11.51 -3.98
C ASP A 153 3.41 10.34 -4.94
N ALA A 154 2.59 10.56 -5.95
CA ALA A 154 2.26 9.53 -6.93
C ALA A 154 3.47 9.25 -7.84
N GLY A 155 4.16 10.31 -8.27
CA GLY A 155 5.40 10.24 -9.04
C GLY A 155 6.51 9.52 -8.28
N ARG A 156 6.75 9.92 -7.03
CA ARG A 156 7.75 9.25 -6.16
C ARG A 156 7.42 7.77 -5.99
N LYS A 157 6.20 7.42 -5.61
CA LYS A 157 5.77 6.02 -5.43
C LYS A 157 5.90 5.20 -6.72
N GLY A 158 5.49 5.75 -7.85
CA GLY A 158 5.63 5.10 -9.15
C GLY A 158 7.08 4.87 -9.54
N MET A 159 7.94 5.86 -9.33
CA MET A 159 9.36 5.78 -9.66
C MET A 159 10.12 4.82 -8.73
N HIS A 160 9.75 4.72 -7.45
CA HIS A 160 10.32 3.70 -6.54
C HIS A 160 10.07 2.27 -7.02
N LEU A 161 8.88 1.96 -7.52
CA LEU A 161 8.58 0.64 -8.10
C LEU A 161 9.48 0.34 -9.31
N ILE A 162 9.69 1.33 -10.17
CA ILE A 162 10.56 1.19 -11.34
C ILE A 162 12.01 0.98 -10.89
N ALA A 163 12.50 1.77 -9.95
CA ALA A 163 13.85 1.67 -9.42
C ALA A 163 14.13 0.30 -8.79
N SER A 164 13.17 -0.25 -8.02
CA SER A 164 13.24 -1.59 -7.44
C SER A 164 13.37 -2.68 -8.52
N GLU A 165 12.58 -2.61 -9.58
CA GLU A 165 12.65 -3.61 -10.64
C GLU A 165 13.93 -3.49 -11.49
N ILE A 166 14.36 -2.27 -11.77
CA ILE A 166 15.57 -2.03 -12.58
C ILE A 166 16.85 -2.35 -11.80
N SER A 167 16.89 -2.14 -10.49
CA SER A 167 18.06 -2.42 -9.64
C SER A 167 18.49 -3.88 -9.69
N LYS A 168 17.59 -4.79 -10.05
CA LYS A 168 17.87 -6.23 -10.18
C LYS A 168 18.79 -6.57 -11.38
N VAL A 169 18.87 -5.67 -12.37
CA VAL A 169 19.58 -5.93 -13.64
C VAL A 169 20.55 -4.82 -14.03
N ALA A 170 20.32 -3.58 -13.58
CA ALA A 170 21.18 -2.44 -13.90
C ALA A 170 22.53 -2.51 -13.19
N HIS A 171 23.54 -1.89 -13.76
CA HIS A 171 24.84 -1.72 -13.11
C HIS A 171 24.73 -0.84 -11.85
N SER A 172 23.94 0.23 -11.94
CA SER A 172 23.67 1.13 -10.81
C SER A 172 22.34 1.85 -10.99
N VAL A 173 21.65 2.11 -9.90
CA VAL A 173 20.46 2.98 -9.87
C VAL A 173 20.70 4.10 -8.88
N ARG A 174 20.44 5.33 -9.31
CA ARG A 174 20.53 6.54 -8.49
C ARG A 174 19.17 7.23 -8.48
N TRP A 175 18.95 7.99 -7.44
CA TRP A 175 17.74 8.78 -7.24
C TRP A 175 18.09 10.26 -7.27
N LEU A 176 17.35 11.06 -8.02
CA LEU A 176 17.53 12.50 -8.10
C LEU A 176 16.18 13.21 -8.00
N GLU A 177 15.99 14.00 -6.98
CA GLU A 177 14.89 14.97 -6.91
C GLU A 177 15.37 16.32 -7.43
N LEU A 178 14.57 16.91 -8.31
CA LEU A 178 14.91 18.17 -8.94
C LEU A 178 14.59 19.33 -7.97
N PRO A 179 15.54 20.23 -7.71
CA PRO A 179 15.29 21.41 -6.89
C PRO A 179 14.50 22.47 -7.65
N ASP A 180 13.86 23.35 -6.90
CA ASP A 180 13.23 24.59 -7.40
C ASP A 180 12.08 24.40 -8.40
N ILE A 181 11.51 23.19 -8.48
CA ILE A 181 10.30 22.91 -9.29
C ILE A 181 9.03 22.98 -8.43
N PRO A 182 7.89 23.42 -8.99
CA PRO A 182 6.63 23.50 -8.26
C PRO A 182 6.11 22.12 -7.86
N GLU A 183 5.11 22.10 -6.98
CA GLU A 183 4.34 20.86 -6.73
C GLU A 183 3.77 20.32 -8.06
N LYS A 184 3.92 19.02 -8.30
CA LYS A 184 3.61 18.33 -9.57
C LYS A 184 4.45 18.78 -10.76
N GLY A 185 5.56 19.48 -10.51
CA GLY A 185 6.52 19.83 -11.53
C GLY A 185 7.34 18.64 -12.00
N ASP A 186 7.81 18.72 -13.22
CA ASP A 186 8.58 17.71 -13.93
C ASP A 186 9.96 18.26 -14.39
N ILE A 187 10.76 17.43 -15.05
CA ILE A 187 12.05 17.87 -15.60
C ILE A 187 11.89 18.95 -16.66
N SER A 188 10.78 19.01 -17.39
CA SER A 188 10.52 20.10 -18.34
C SER A 188 10.37 21.42 -17.63
N ASP A 189 9.78 21.46 -16.42
CA ASP A 189 9.70 22.67 -15.60
C ASP A 189 11.10 23.11 -15.16
N TRP A 190 11.94 22.17 -14.72
CA TRP A 190 13.32 22.46 -14.35
C TRP A 190 14.15 23.01 -15.54
N ILE A 191 14.02 22.42 -16.73
CA ILE A 191 14.69 22.87 -17.96
C ILE A 191 14.29 24.29 -18.34
N ASN A 192 13.05 24.68 -18.07
CA ASN A 192 12.51 26.00 -18.40
C ASN A 192 12.92 27.12 -17.40
N ILE A 193 13.57 26.78 -16.29
CA ILE A 193 14.12 27.78 -15.37
C ILE A 193 15.32 28.45 -16.04
N GLU A 194 15.34 29.78 -16.06
CA GLU A 194 16.44 30.55 -16.64
C GLU A 194 17.78 30.19 -15.99
N GLY A 195 18.78 29.92 -16.81
CA GLY A 195 20.10 29.51 -16.37
C GLY A 195 20.26 28.02 -16.02
N ASN A 196 19.24 27.20 -16.26
CA ASN A 196 19.35 25.76 -16.18
C ASN A 196 19.75 25.19 -17.55
N ASP A 197 20.91 24.54 -17.59
CA ASP A 197 21.51 23.94 -18.78
C ASP A 197 22.09 22.56 -18.49
N LEU A 198 22.75 21.96 -19.46
CA LEU A 198 23.38 20.64 -19.35
C LEU A 198 24.50 20.64 -18.29
N GLU A 199 25.31 21.72 -18.19
CA GLU A 199 26.40 21.79 -17.23
C GLU A 199 25.86 21.78 -15.79
N LYS A 200 24.85 22.60 -15.53
CA LYS A 200 24.16 22.64 -14.24
C LYS A 200 23.46 21.33 -13.91
N PHE A 201 22.86 20.67 -14.91
CA PHE A 201 22.25 19.36 -14.71
C PHE A 201 23.27 18.29 -14.35
N ASN A 202 24.43 18.26 -15.03
CA ASN A 202 25.52 17.34 -14.71
C ASN A 202 26.09 17.60 -13.30
N ALA A 203 26.25 18.87 -12.92
CA ALA A 203 26.62 19.23 -11.57
C ALA A 203 25.59 18.77 -10.52
N LEU A 204 24.30 18.88 -10.84
CA LEU A 204 23.23 18.41 -9.98
C LEU A 204 23.29 16.88 -9.79
N ILE A 205 23.50 16.12 -10.88
CA ILE A 205 23.68 14.67 -10.81
C ILE A 205 24.87 14.33 -9.89
N LEU A 206 26.00 14.98 -10.05
CA LEU A 206 27.22 14.71 -9.26
C LEU A 206 27.02 15.00 -7.77
N ASN A 207 26.37 16.11 -7.44
CA ASN A 207 26.32 16.64 -6.08
C ASN A 207 25.08 16.18 -5.28
N SER A 208 23.97 15.88 -5.96
CA SER A 208 22.67 15.70 -5.29
C SER A 208 22.03 14.35 -5.54
N SER A 209 22.45 13.59 -6.58
CA SER A 209 21.89 12.26 -6.76
C SER A 209 22.50 11.26 -5.76
N THR A 210 21.66 10.48 -5.14
CA THR A 210 22.04 9.45 -4.16
C THR A 210 21.96 8.07 -4.79
N ALA A 211 22.83 7.12 -4.35
CA ALA A 211 22.64 5.73 -4.71
C ALA A 211 21.24 5.33 -4.24
N TRP A 212 20.39 4.89 -5.17
CA TRP A 212 19.12 4.31 -4.79
C TRP A 212 19.40 3.04 -3.98
N LYS A 213 19.06 3.09 -2.76
CA LYS A 213 18.95 1.89 -1.95
C LYS A 213 17.49 1.48 -2.10
N GLU A 214 17.24 0.21 -2.29
CA GLU A 214 15.99 -0.32 -1.81
C GLU A 214 15.98 0.08 -0.32
N GLU A 215 15.57 1.32 -0.06
CA GLU A 215 14.94 1.53 1.23
C GLU A 215 13.97 0.36 1.20
N LEU A 216 14.18 -0.59 2.09
CA LEU A 216 13.06 -1.31 2.64
C LEU A 216 12.06 -0.18 2.79
N VAL A 217 11.19 0.02 1.80
CA VAL A 217 9.98 0.77 2.02
C VAL A 217 9.53 0.09 3.27
N GLU A 218 9.82 0.76 4.41
CA GLU A 218 9.31 0.23 5.69
C GLU A 218 7.88 0.16 5.34
N ASP A 219 7.59 -1.05 4.92
CA ASP A 219 6.37 -1.42 4.27
C ASP A 219 5.34 -0.66 5.09
N GLU A 220 4.68 0.36 4.49
CA GLU A 220 3.64 1.10 5.22
C GLU A 220 2.75 0.08 5.91
N ASN A 221 2.70 -1.11 5.33
CA ASN A 221 2.08 -2.29 5.86
C ASN A 221 2.93 -3.04 6.89
N GLY A 222 4.26 -3.05 6.86
CA GLY A 222 5.11 -3.70 7.87
C GLY A 222 5.04 -2.98 9.21
N HIS A 223 5.02 -1.63 9.19
CA HIS A 223 4.73 -0.84 10.37
C HIS A 223 3.30 -1.08 10.85
N LEU A 224 2.34 -1.06 9.92
CA LEU A 224 0.93 -1.34 10.20
C LEU A 224 0.73 -2.76 10.74
N LEU A 225 1.40 -3.77 10.16
CA LEU A 225 1.34 -5.14 10.65
C LEU A 225 1.87 -5.28 12.08
N LYS A 226 3.02 -4.69 12.36
CA LYS A 226 3.61 -4.67 13.70
C LYS A 226 2.68 -4.00 14.71
N GLU A 227 2.15 -2.84 14.36
CA GLU A 227 1.21 -2.09 15.19
C GLU A 227 -0.06 -2.90 15.47
N LEU A 228 -0.68 -3.47 14.41
CA LEU A 228 -1.87 -4.29 14.56
C LEU A 228 -1.58 -5.57 15.36
N ASN A 229 -0.45 -6.22 15.16
CA ASN A 229 -0.04 -7.40 15.93
C ASN A 229 0.29 -7.08 17.40
N GLN A 230 0.62 -5.83 17.73
CA GLN A 230 0.76 -5.41 19.14
C GLN A 230 -0.59 -5.29 19.83
N GLN A 231 -1.60 -4.79 19.11
CA GLN A 231 -2.92 -4.49 19.66
C GLN A 231 -3.91 -5.64 19.50
N TYR A 232 -3.81 -6.42 18.42
CA TYR A 232 -4.80 -7.45 18.06
C TYR A 232 -4.18 -8.81 17.89
N SER A 233 -4.95 -9.83 18.24
CA SER A 233 -4.62 -11.24 17.99
C SER A 233 -5.89 -12.05 17.72
N ILE A 234 -5.78 -13.13 16.97
CA ILE A 234 -6.86 -14.10 16.79
C ILE A 234 -6.74 -15.21 17.82
N VAL A 235 -7.84 -15.51 18.46
CA VAL A 235 -7.94 -16.59 19.44
C VAL A 235 -9.14 -17.49 19.17
N PRO A 236 -9.05 -18.81 19.43
CA PRO A 236 -10.22 -19.69 19.42
C PRO A 236 -11.14 -19.34 20.61
N ASN A 237 -12.45 -19.36 20.36
CA ASN A 237 -13.48 -19.12 21.34
C ASN A 237 -14.62 -20.15 21.14
N GLY A 238 -14.53 -21.28 21.80
CA GLY A 238 -15.38 -22.43 21.54
C GLY A 238 -15.24 -22.93 20.09
N ASN A 239 -16.34 -22.98 19.36
CA ASN A 239 -16.36 -23.38 17.94
C ASN A 239 -16.17 -22.21 16.96
N LYS A 240 -15.78 -21.05 17.44
CA LYS A 240 -15.58 -19.82 16.66
C LYS A 240 -14.20 -19.23 16.95
N PHE A 241 -13.86 -18.18 16.20
CA PHE A 241 -12.70 -17.35 16.49
C PHE A 241 -13.16 -15.95 16.89
N SER A 242 -12.45 -15.35 17.84
CA SER A 242 -12.60 -13.97 18.27
C SER A 242 -11.30 -13.22 18.02
N ILE A 243 -11.39 -11.92 17.89
CA ILE A 243 -10.22 -11.04 17.87
C ILE A 243 -10.08 -10.45 19.30
N VAL A 244 -8.92 -10.65 19.89
CA VAL A 244 -8.58 -10.00 21.14
C VAL A 244 -7.92 -8.66 20.82
N LYS A 245 -8.42 -7.60 21.45
CA LYS A 245 -7.79 -6.29 21.51
C LYS A 245 -7.19 -6.10 22.88
N GLU A 246 -5.88 -5.90 22.94
CA GLU A 246 -5.13 -5.60 24.17
C GLU A 246 -4.77 -4.10 24.17
N THR A 247 -5.21 -3.39 25.19
CA THR A 247 -4.84 -2.01 25.47
C THR A 247 -4.22 -1.94 26.88
N GLU A 248 -3.68 -0.77 27.26
CA GLU A 248 -3.12 -0.61 28.60
C GLU A 248 -4.18 -0.91 29.68
N GLY A 249 -4.07 -2.09 30.29
CA GLY A 249 -4.92 -2.54 31.39
C GLY A 249 -6.23 -3.23 31.02
N GLU A 250 -6.60 -3.32 29.73
CA GLU A 250 -7.85 -3.95 29.32
C GLU A 250 -7.66 -4.98 28.19
N THR A 251 -8.43 -6.06 28.28
CA THR A 251 -8.51 -7.10 27.25
C THR A 251 -9.94 -7.23 26.77
N MET A 252 -10.21 -6.93 25.51
CA MET A 252 -11.54 -7.02 24.91
C MET A 252 -11.60 -8.13 23.86
N PHE A 253 -12.71 -8.87 23.84
CA PHE A 253 -13.00 -9.87 22.81
C PHE A 253 -13.97 -9.29 21.80
N LEU A 254 -13.49 -9.07 20.59
CA LEU A 254 -14.25 -8.49 19.48
C LEU A 254 -14.76 -9.57 18.54
N SER A 255 -15.94 -9.37 18.00
CA SER A 255 -16.35 -10.11 16.81
C SER A 255 -15.60 -9.61 15.56
N PRO A 256 -15.51 -10.40 14.47
CA PRO A 256 -14.94 -9.91 13.22
C PRO A 256 -15.62 -8.64 12.67
N SER A 257 -16.90 -8.45 12.94
CA SER A 257 -17.65 -7.23 12.56
C SER A 257 -17.21 -6.02 13.38
N ASP A 258 -17.06 -6.17 14.69
CA ASP A 258 -16.64 -5.08 15.57
C ASP A 258 -15.18 -4.67 15.27
N PHE A 259 -14.30 -5.65 15.01
CA PHE A 259 -12.94 -5.39 14.56
C PHE A 259 -12.90 -4.59 13.25
N LYS A 260 -13.80 -4.90 12.28
CA LYS A 260 -13.90 -4.12 11.04
C LYS A 260 -14.37 -2.70 11.27
N LEU A 261 -15.27 -2.48 12.21
CA LEU A 261 -15.72 -1.13 12.61
C LEU A 261 -14.60 -0.36 13.32
N ASP A 262 -13.84 -1.01 14.18
CA ASP A 262 -12.73 -0.41 14.91
C ASP A 262 -11.62 0.12 13.96
N LEU A 263 -11.39 -0.58 12.86
CA LEU A 263 -10.39 -0.23 11.84
C LEU A 263 -10.98 0.37 10.54
N GLN A 264 -12.25 0.82 10.55
CA GLN A 264 -12.93 1.25 9.30
C GLN A 264 -12.25 2.43 8.60
N ASN A 265 -11.56 3.29 9.34
CA ASN A 265 -10.87 4.47 8.81
C ASN A 265 -9.36 4.22 8.57
N ARG A 266 -8.91 2.97 8.71
CA ARG A 266 -7.52 2.58 8.48
C ARG A 266 -7.41 1.73 7.23
N PHE A 267 -6.36 2.00 6.46
CA PHE A 267 -6.15 1.37 5.16
C PHE A 267 -4.75 0.79 5.07
N ALA A 268 -4.63 -0.28 4.31
CA ALA A 268 -3.39 -0.92 3.91
C ALA A 268 -3.26 -0.88 2.38
N ILE A 269 -2.07 -1.13 1.86
CA ILE A 269 -1.82 -1.27 0.44
C ILE A 269 -1.71 -2.77 0.12
N ASP A 270 -2.67 -3.31 -0.61
CA ASP A 270 -2.60 -4.68 -1.13
C ASP A 270 -1.80 -4.71 -2.42
N SER A 271 -0.59 -5.23 -2.35
CA SER A 271 0.33 -5.38 -3.48
C SER A 271 0.30 -6.79 -4.11
N THR A 272 -0.61 -7.68 -3.69
CA THR A 272 -0.71 -9.05 -4.22
C THR A 272 -1.30 -9.11 -5.62
N GLY A 273 -1.98 -8.05 -6.06
CA GLY A 273 -2.57 -7.92 -7.39
C GLY A 273 -1.62 -7.26 -8.40
N LYS A 274 -2.08 -7.18 -9.65
CA LYS A 274 -1.34 -6.53 -10.75
C LYS A 274 -1.01 -5.05 -10.48
N PHE A 275 -1.77 -4.39 -9.63
CA PHE A 275 -1.58 -3.02 -9.19
C PHE A 275 -1.85 -2.92 -7.69
N PRO A 276 -1.03 -2.17 -6.94
CA PRO A 276 -1.30 -1.86 -5.55
C PRO A 276 -2.69 -1.21 -5.41
N LYS A 277 -3.48 -1.69 -4.46
CA LYS A 277 -4.82 -1.18 -4.17
C LYS A 277 -4.92 -0.83 -2.71
N GLN A 278 -5.52 0.29 -2.42
CA GLN A 278 -5.91 0.62 -1.06
C GLN A 278 -7.07 -0.29 -0.63
N VAL A 279 -6.89 -1.01 0.46
CA VAL A 279 -7.87 -1.92 1.04
C VAL A 279 -8.06 -1.60 2.52
N GLN A 280 -9.18 -2.01 3.09
CA GLN A 280 -9.41 -1.87 4.53
C GLN A 280 -8.35 -2.63 5.32
N ALA A 281 -7.70 -1.97 6.28
CA ALA A 281 -6.64 -2.56 7.12
C ALA A 281 -7.11 -3.81 7.85
N SER A 282 -8.37 -3.85 8.27
CA SER A 282 -8.99 -5.00 8.92
C SER A 282 -9.05 -6.24 8.01
N ASN A 283 -9.47 -6.07 6.75
CA ASN A 283 -9.53 -7.18 5.79
C ASN A 283 -8.12 -7.65 5.39
N TRP A 284 -7.21 -6.72 5.21
CA TRP A 284 -5.82 -7.00 4.90
C TRP A 284 -5.14 -7.80 6.02
N TRP A 285 -5.26 -7.34 7.28
CA TRP A 285 -4.68 -8.02 8.41
C TRP A 285 -5.28 -9.42 8.63
N LEU A 286 -6.60 -9.58 8.49
CA LEU A 286 -7.28 -10.88 8.62
C LEU A 286 -6.80 -11.91 7.58
N SER A 287 -6.31 -11.46 6.41
CA SER A 287 -5.77 -12.32 5.36
C SER A 287 -4.25 -12.47 5.41
N HIS A 288 -3.56 -11.70 6.27
CA HIS A 288 -2.10 -11.69 6.32
C HIS A 288 -1.54 -12.95 6.98
N THR A 289 -0.49 -13.54 6.39
CA THR A 289 0.11 -14.80 6.88
C THR A 289 0.84 -14.64 8.21
N GLU A 290 1.36 -13.44 8.50
CA GLU A 290 2.09 -13.11 9.73
C GLU A 290 1.24 -12.37 10.75
N ARG A 291 -0.09 -12.40 10.63
CA ARG A 291 -0.98 -11.89 11.65
C ARG A 291 -0.79 -12.67 12.96
N LYS A 292 -0.89 -11.98 14.08
CA LYS A 292 -0.77 -12.60 15.39
C LYS A 292 -1.97 -13.50 15.69
N GLU A 293 -1.71 -14.79 15.94
CA GLU A 293 -2.77 -15.74 16.29
C GLU A 293 -2.29 -16.72 17.36
N TYR A 294 -3.23 -17.21 18.16
CA TYR A 294 -3.00 -18.19 19.19
C TYR A 294 -3.82 -19.46 18.93
N LYS A 295 -3.31 -20.60 19.37
CA LYS A 295 -3.95 -21.92 19.19
C LYS A 295 -4.99 -22.21 20.27
N ARG A 296 -4.87 -21.59 21.44
CA ARG A 296 -5.80 -21.73 22.57
C ARG A 296 -5.76 -20.51 23.48
N VAL A 297 -6.82 -20.36 24.25
CA VAL A 297 -6.91 -19.40 25.38
C VAL A 297 -6.83 -20.20 26.67
N ASP A 298 -6.07 -19.70 27.62
CA ASP A 298 -5.92 -20.35 28.94
C ASP A 298 -5.69 -19.29 30.01
N PHE A 299 -5.85 -19.71 31.28
CA PHE A 299 -5.56 -18.89 32.45
C PHE A 299 -4.44 -19.56 33.21
N ILE A 300 -3.21 -19.09 33.06
CA ILE A 300 -2.00 -19.72 33.59
C ILE A 300 -1.32 -18.73 34.53
N PRO A 301 -1.53 -18.86 35.86
CA PRO A 301 -0.94 -17.96 36.86
C PRO A 301 0.54 -18.33 37.15
N THR A 302 1.33 -18.48 36.09
CA THR A 302 2.77 -18.78 36.21
C THR A 302 3.58 -17.82 35.36
N ALA A 303 4.85 -17.63 35.67
CA ALA A 303 5.76 -16.73 34.98
C ALA A 303 6.04 -17.13 33.51
N LYS A 304 5.68 -18.34 33.08
CA LYS A 304 6.02 -18.87 31.77
C LYS A 304 4.77 -19.39 31.03
N THR A 305 4.33 -18.64 30.04
CA THR A 305 3.24 -19.06 29.15
C THR A 305 3.81 -19.94 28.04
N PRO A 306 3.22 -21.10 27.72
CA PRO A 306 3.61 -21.92 26.59
C PRO A 306 3.37 -21.20 25.23
N ASP A 307 4.17 -21.55 24.24
CA ASP A 307 4.02 -20.97 22.88
C ASP A 307 2.64 -21.27 22.28
N GLY A 308 2.07 -20.26 21.64
CA GLY A 308 0.77 -20.36 20.97
C GLY A 308 -0.43 -20.34 21.92
N VAL A 309 -0.24 -19.98 23.18
CA VAL A 309 -1.31 -19.81 24.17
C VAL A 309 -1.54 -18.34 24.47
N PHE A 310 -2.78 -17.89 24.33
CA PHE A 310 -3.19 -16.60 24.86
C PHE A 310 -3.47 -16.77 26.36
N ASN A 311 -2.60 -16.22 27.17
CA ASN A 311 -2.76 -16.29 28.63
C ASN A 311 -3.62 -15.13 29.14
N MET A 312 -4.76 -15.45 29.72
CA MET A 312 -5.64 -14.44 30.33
C MET A 312 -5.11 -13.92 31.66
N TRP A 313 -4.16 -14.64 32.27
CA TRP A 313 -3.50 -14.17 33.45
C TRP A 313 -2.54 -13.02 33.16
N LYS A 314 -2.78 -11.86 33.75
CA LYS A 314 -1.99 -10.63 33.53
C LYS A 314 -1.16 -10.24 34.77
N GLY A 315 -1.05 -11.14 35.73
CA GLY A 315 -0.43 -10.87 37.04
C GLY A 315 -1.45 -10.51 38.11
N PHE A 316 -0.95 -10.30 39.30
CA PHE A 316 -1.78 -9.82 40.40
C PHE A 316 -2.13 -8.36 40.23
N ALA A 317 -3.39 -8.00 40.47
CA ALA A 317 -3.84 -6.60 40.42
C ALA A 317 -3.25 -5.75 41.57
N VAL A 318 -2.74 -6.39 42.57
CA VAL A 318 -2.14 -5.76 43.78
C VAL A 318 -0.77 -6.37 44.02
N GLU A 319 0.23 -5.53 44.17
CA GLU A 319 1.53 -5.97 44.63
C GLU A 319 1.44 -6.30 46.13
N PRO A 320 1.93 -7.49 46.56
CA PRO A 320 1.95 -7.83 47.98
C PRO A 320 2.85 -6.85 48.72
N LYS A 321 2.29 -6.17 49.74
CA LYS A 321 3.02 -5.27 50.62
C LYS A 321 2.84 -5.74 52.06
N GLY A 322 3.88 -5.55 52.84
CA GLY A 322 3.88 -5.95 54.23
C GLY A 322 4.28 -7.40 54.51
N GLY A 323 4.42 -7.73 55.77
CA GLY A 323 4.76 -9.04 56.26
C GLY A 323 3.58 -9.71 56.96
N LEU A 324 3.80 -10.94 57.38
CA LEU A 324 2.85 -11.73 58.17
C LEU A 324 2.43 -11.02 59.47
N ASP A 325 3.33 -10.18 60.00
CA ASP A 325 3.12 -9.43 61.26
C ASP A 325 2.07 -8.31 61.09
N GLU A 326 1.71 -7.95 59.85
CA GLU A 326 0.73 -6.89 59.58
C GLU A 326 -0.72 -7.40 59.54
N ILE A 327 -0.92 -8.72 59.58
CA ILE A 327 -2.24 -9.36 59.54
C ILE A 327 -2.50 -10.30 60.71
N PRO A 328 -2.13 -9.98 61.99
CA PRO A 328 -2.26 -10.87 63.12
C PRO A 328 -3.69 -11.37 63.36
N TYR A 329 -4.67 -10.49 63.20
CA TYR A 329 -6.10 -10.85 63.35
C TYR A 329 -6.61 -11.84 62.29
N PHE A 330 -5.96 -11.89 61.12
CA PHE A 330 -6.29 -12.87 60.10
C PHE A 330 -5.78 -14.26 60.51
N TYR A 331 -4.60 -14.34 61.10
CA TYR A 331 -4.06 -15.58 61.63
C TYR A 331 -4.89 -16.11 62.79
N GLU A 332 -5.22 -15.24 63.78
CA GLU A 332 -6.08 -15.59 64.90
C GLU A 332 -7.44 -16.07 64.42
N LEU A 333 -8.05 -15.41 63.44
CA LEU A 333 -9.31 -15.85 62.84
C LEU A 333 -9.23 -17.26 62.27
N ILE A 334 -8.18 -17.56 61.50
CA ILE A 334 -7.98 -18.89 60.91
C ILE A 334 -7.70 -19.93 62.00
N GLU A 335 -6.78 -19.66 62.88
CA GLU A 335 -6.32 -20.61 63.89
C GLU A 335 -7.39 -20.88 64.94
N GLU A 336 -7.86 -19.81 65.61
CA GLU A 336 -8.75 -19.90 66.77
C GLU A 336 -10.19 -20.14 66.36
N VAL A 337 -10.69 -19.41 65.34
CA VAL A 337 -12.11 -19.44 65.03
C VAL A 337 -12.42 -20.51 64.01
N ILE A 338 -11.74 -20.52 62.86
CA ILE A 338 -12.07 -21.44 61.75
C ILE A 338 -11.59 -22.84 62.08
N CYS A 339 -10.36 -22.97 62.55
CA CYS A 339 -9.73 -24.28 62.86
C CYS A 339 -9.96 -24.70 64.31
N SER A 340 -10.54 -23.86 65.16
CA SER A 340 -10.79 -24.11 66.58
C SER A 340 -9.56 -24.59 67.30
N GLY A 341 -8.38 -24.03 67.05
CA GLY A 341 -7.08 -24.44 67.64
C GLY A 341 -6.54 -25.76 67.11
N ASN A 342 -7.13 -26.38 66.09
CA ASN A 342 -6.67 -27.64 65.55
C ASN A 342 -5.55 -27.42 64.51
N GLU A 343 -4.31 -27.79 64.93
CA GLU A 343 -3.11 -27.57 64.10
C GLU A 343 -3.16 -28.28 62.76
N LYS A 344 -3.76 -29.47 62.63
CA LYS A 344 -3.86 -30.21 61.37
C LYS A 344 -4.80 -29.50 60.37
N TRP A 345 -5.92 -28.95 60.84
CA TRP A 345 -6.85 -28.21 60.05
C TRP A 345 -6.25 -26.87 59.66
N TYR A 346 -5.53 -26.22 60.52
CA TYR A 346 -4.80 -25.00 60.26
C TYR A 346 -3.78 -25.17 59.11
N LEU A 347 -2.90 -26.19 59.22
CA LEU A 347 -1.94 -26.49 58.15
C LEU A 347 -2.60 -26.89 56.85
N TYR A 348 -3.68 -27.68 56.89
CA TYR A 348 -4.44 -28.06 55.71
C TYR A 348 -5.04 -26.83 55.04
N LEU A 349 -5.64 -25.93 55.78
CA LEU A 349 -6.28 -24.72 55.25
C LEU A 349 -5.23 -23.77 54.62
N TRP A 350 -4.06 -23.64 55.25
CA TRP A 350 -2.96 -22.86 54.69
C TRP A 350 -2.43 -23.47 53.38
N CYS A 351 -2.23 -24.76 53.33
CA CYS A 351 -1.85 -25.44 52.10
C CYS A 351 -2.90 -25.24 50.99
N TRP A 352 -4.19 -25.31 51.36
CA TRP A 352 -5.28 -25.11 50.42
C TRP A 352 -5.33 -23.67 49.89
N LEU A 353 -5.21 -22.67 50.76
CA LEU A 353 -5.13 -21.27 50.40
C LEU A 353 -3.94 -20.99 49.49
N ALA A 354 -2.77 -21.54 49.77
CA ALA A 354 -1.57 -21.40 48.96
C ALA A 354 -1.69 -22.03 47.55
N HIS A 355 -2.58 -23.02 47.38
CA HIS A 355 -2.84 -23.63 46.08
C HIS A 355 -3.89 -22.86 45.24
N MET A 356 -4.64 -21.90 45.84
CA MET A 356 -5.60 -21.07 45.13
C MET A 356 -4.95 -19.82 44.50
N VAL A 357 -3.71 -19.53 44.81
CA VAL A 357 -2.90 -18.43 44.30
C VAL A 357 -1.87 -18.99 43.34
#